data_893adfb6d1d8def5491b149dadecca5c
#
_entry.id   893adfb6d1d8def5491b149dadecca5c
#
_cell.length_a   1.000
_cell.length_b   1.000
_cell.length_c   1.000
_cell.angle_alpha   90.00
_cell.angle_beta   90.00
_cell.angle_gamma   90.00
#
_symmetry.space_group_name_H-M   'P 1'
#
loop_
_entity.id
_entity.type
_entity.pdbx_description
1 polymer ?
#
loop_
_entity_poly.entity_id
_entity_poly.type
_entity_poly.pdbx_seq_one_letter_code
_entity_poly.pdbx_strand_id
1 'polypeptide(L)'
;MDSFEGINEFVAVAECHGFSAAAKQLGCSTSHVSRQVSRLEERVGVALLARSTRMVSLTESGHAYYQQCRDLVIGLQQANEQVTSQQTQLSGTLRVSAAGAFAENHVAAALMEFAKDHPELTIEMNFNTKMVNFIEDGIDFAIRYGRLDDSGLVARKLVDRPMAAAASKDYIEQFGTPTHPEQLKMHSCIIANSDQWLFEKEGKPLNAVRVHGRWRSNNSSAVLKACEEGLGVVYLPKSSFNGGLSNGKLVPVLEEYWGAGTSSWVVYQNRRFLPQRARLAIDFLVAYFSDWNE
;
A
#
# COMPACT_ATOMS: atom_id res chain seq x y z
N MET A 1 -29.90 26.07 14.08
CA MET A 1 -29.73 25.09 12.98
C MET A 1 -28.52 24.26 13.29
N ASP A 2 -28.67 22.96 13.31
CA ASP A 2 -27.55 22.07 13.59
C ASP A 2 -26.59 22.08 12.38
N SER A 3 -25.41 22.65 12.57
CA SER A 3 -24.43 22.84 11.50
C SER A 3 -23.88 21.50 10.94
N PHE A 4 -24.13 20.39 11.61
CA PHE A 4 -23.68 19.05 11.24
C PHE A 4 -24.75 18.21 10.50
N GLU A 5 -26.00 18.69 10.41
CA GLU A 5 -27.07 17.94 9.76
C GLU A 5 -26.72 17.66 8.29
N GLY A 6 -26.82 16.39 7.87
CA GLY A 6 -26.57 15.93 6.50
C GLY A 6 -25.10 15.69 6.15
N ILE A 7 -24.14 16.06 7.00
CA ILE A 7 -22.71 15.87 6.72
C ILE A 7 -22.35 14.38 6.74
N ASN A 8 -22.85 13.64 7.72
CA ASN A 8 -22.57 12.22 7.84
C ASN A 8 -23.13 11.42 6.65
N GLU A 9 -24.34 11.75 6.24
CA GLU A 9 -25.00 11.14 5.07
C GLU A 9 -24.29 11.50 3.77
N PHE A 10 -23.84 12.75 3.62
CA PHE A 10 -23.08 13.18 2.45
C PHE A 10 -21.74 12.43 2.34
N VAL A 11 -20.99 12.33 3.44
CA VAL A 11 -19.72 11.60 3.48
C VAL A 11 -19.94 10.12 3.14
N ALA A 12 -20.96 9.48 3.72
CA ALA A 12 -21.29 8.09 3.43
C ALA A 12 -21.68 7.87 1.96
N VAL A 13 -22.47 8.78 1.35
CA VAL A 13 -22.84 8.69 -0.08
C VAL A 13 -21.62 8.85 -0.97
N ALA A 14 -20.70 9.75 -0.65
CA ALA A 14 -19.45 9.94 -1.37
C ALA A 14 -18.56 8.69 -1.31
N GLU A 15 -18.43 8.07 -0.15
CA GLU A 15 -17.61 6.86 0.05
C GLU A 15 -18.22 5.59 -0.58
N CYS A 16 -19.55 5.46 -0.51
CA CYS A 16 -20.26 4.31 -1.08
C CYS A 16 -20.62 4.49 -2.57
N HIS A 17 -20.35 5.64 -3.18
CA HIS A 17 -20.74 5.99 -4.53
C HIS A 17 -22.25 5.80 -4.84
N GLY A 18 -23.09 5.86 -3.78
CA GLY A 18 -24.52 5.66 -3.95
C GLY A 18 -25.35 5.77 -2.67
N PHE A 19 -26.58 6.27 -2.83
CA PHE A 19 -27.52 6.51 -1.72
C PHE A 19 -27.98 5.23 -1.03
N SER A 20 -28.24 4.16 -1.79
CA SER A 20 -28.70 2.89 -1.21
C SER A 20 -27.62 2.19 -0.40
N ALA A 21 -26.36 2.22 -0.86
CA ALA A 21 -25.24 1.65 -0.16
C ALA A 21 -24.93 2.45 1.12
N ALA A 22 -24.95 3.78 1.05
CA ALA A 22 -24.80 4.66 2.21
C ALA A 22 -25.90 4.44 3.25
N ALA A 23 -27.16 4.31 2.81
CA ALA A 23 -28.29 4.03 3.70
C ALA A 23 -28.11 2.70 4.47
N LYS A 24 -27.62 1.66 3.77
CA LYS A 24 -27.30 0.37 4.41
C LYS A 24 -26.19 0.53 5.43
N GLN A 25 -25.13 1.26 5.11
CA GLN A 25 -23.99 1.52 6.01
C GLN A 25 -24.44 2.30 7.26
N LEU A 26 -25.33 3.29 7.09
CA LEU A 26 -25.81 4.14 8.19
C LEU A 26 -26.99 3.53 8.96
N GLY A 27 -27.51 2.36 8.55
CA GLY A 27 -28.65 1.72 9.20
C GLY A 27 -29.96 2.50 9.08
N CYS A 28 -30.16 3.30 8.00
CA CYS A 28 -31.32 4.13 7.79
C CYS A 28 -31.94 3.94 6.38
N SER A 29 -33.02 4.65 6.06
CA SER A 29 -33.65 4.55 4.73
C SER A 29 -32.94 5.41 3.68
N THR A 30 -32.95 4.98 2.41
CA THR A 30 -32.41 5.74 1.29
C THR A 30 -33.09 7.12 1.17
N SER A 31 -34.40 7.21 1.47
CA SER A 31 -35.11 8.49 1.47
C SER A 31 -34.67 9.44 2.58
N HIS A 32 -34.23 8.91 3.72
CA HIS A 32 -33.62 9.72 4.79
C HIS A 32 -32.30 10.31 4.30
N VAL A 33 -31.37 9.47 3.80
CA VAL A 33 -30.07 9.92 3.28
C VAL A 33 -30.25 10.97 2.17
N SER A 34 -31.15 10.73 1.22
CA SER A 34 -31.39 11.68 0.12
C SER A 34 -31.90 13.03 0.61
N ARG A 35 -32.82 13.06 1.59
CA ARG A 35 -33.34 14.31 2.16
C ARG A 35 -32.25 15.07 2.93
N GLN A 36 -31.44 14.38 3.71
CA GLN A 36 -30.38 15.01 4.49
C GLN A 36 -29.30 15.63 3.59
N VAL A 37 -28.90 14.92 2.55
CA VAL A 37 -27.95 15.47 1.56
C VAL A 37 -28.56 16.67 0.83
N SER A 38 -29.83 16.61 0.40
CA SER A 38 -30.47 17.76 -0.26
C SER A 38 -30.56 18.99 0.63
N ARG A 39 -30.90 18.82 1.92
CA ARG A 39 -30.89 19.92 2.90
C ARG A 39 -29.48 20.49 3.11
N LEU A 40 -28.45 19.64 3.09
CA LEU A 40 -27.08 20.10 3.16
C LEU A 40 -26.71 20.94 1.94
N GLU A 41 -27.02 20.47 0.71
CA GLU A 41 -26.77 21.21 -0.53
C GLU A 41 -27.52 22.56 -0.55
N GLU A 42 -28.78 22.59 -0.12
CA GLU A 42 -29.57 23.83 0.04
C GLU A 42 -28.90 24.79 1.04
N ARG A 43 -28.41 24.29 2.18
CA ARG A 43 -27.79 25.12 3.21
C ARG A 43 -26.46 25.71 2.77
N VAL A 44 -25.61 24.93 2.04
CA VAL A 44 -24.31 25.42 1.54
C VAL A 44 -24.46 26.17 0.21
N GLY A 45 -25.62 26.11 -0.42
CA GLY A 45 -25.96 26.88 -1.64
C GLY A 45 -25.34 26.36 -2.93
N VAL A 46 -24.75 25.16 -2.90
CA VAL A 46 -24.12 24.52 -4.07
C VAL A 46 -24.41 23.02 -4.11
N ALA A 47 -24.51 22.45 -5.30
CA ALA A 47 -24.61 21.01 -5.48
C ALA A 47 -23.27 20.37 -5.16
N LEU A 48 -23.28 19.40 -4.25
CA LEU A 48 -22.09 18.62 -3.84
C LEU A 48 -21.99 17.30 -4.58
N LEU A 49 -23.14 16.74 -5.02
CA LEU A 49 -23.23 15.50 -5.75
C LEU A 49 -23.78 15.70 -7.15
N ALA A 50 -23.11 15.14 -8.14
CA ALA A 50 -23.65 14.98 -9.50
C ALA A 50 -24.41 13.65 -9.55
N ARG A 51 -25.73 13.74 -9.87
CA ARG A 51 -26.63 12.59 -9.92
C ARG A 51 -26.86 12.21 -11.38
N SER A 52 -26.45 11.02 -11.77
CA SER A 52 -26.90 10.40 -13.03
C SER A 52 -27.75 9.17 -12.71
N THR A 53 -28.48 8.67 -13.69
CA THR A 53 -29.31 7.46 -13.54
C THR A 53 -28.47 6.18 -13.26
N ARG A 54 -27.14 6.26 -13.41
CA ARG A 54 -26.24 5.11 -13.27
C ARG A 54 -25.19 5.27 -12.18
N MET A 55 -24.82 6.48 -11.82
CA MET A 55 -23.75 6.73 -10.84
C MET A 55 -24.00 8.04 -10.07
N VAL A 56 -23.52 8.06 -8.83
CA VAL A 56 -23.39 9.25 -7.98
C VAL A 56 -21.90 9.56 -7.88
N SER A 57 -21.54 10.80 -8.22
CA SER A 57 -20.16 11.30 -8.11
C SER A 57 -20.12 12.64 -7.42
N LEU A 58 -18.98 13.02 -6.89
CA LEU A 58 -18.77 14.35 -6.32
C LEU A 58 -18.66 15.40 -7.45
N THR A 59 -19.21 16.60 -7.21
CA THR A 59 -18.88 17.80 -7.99
C THR A 59 -17.51 18.34 -7.58
N GLU A 60 -16.96 19.34 -8.28
CA GLU A 60 -15.72 20.02 -7.86
C GLU A 60 -15.85 20.62 -6.45
N SER A 61 -16.96 21.33 -6.19
CA SER A 61 -17.29 21.85 -4.85
C SER A 61 -17.49 20.70 -3.85
N GLY A 62 -18.10 19.57 -4.29
CA GLY A 62 -18.29 18.37 -3.50
C GLY A 62 -16.97 17.73 -3.08
N HIS A 63 -15.98 17.67 -3.96
CA HIS A 63 -14.64 17.16 -3.62
C HIS A 63 -13.97 18.01 -2.53
N ALA A 64 -13.96 19.32 -2.68
CA ALA A 64 -13.35 20.21 -1.70
C ALA A 64 -14.07 20.12 -0.33
N TYR A 65 -15.39 20.10 -0.34
CA TYR A 65 -16.21 20.01 0.87
C TYR A 65 -16.09 18.63 1.55
N TYR A 66 -16.06 17.54 0.76
CA TYR A 66 -15.90 16.18 1.25
C TYR A 66 -14.61 16.01 2.06
N GLN A 67 -13.49 16.53 1.57
CA GLN A 67 -12.20 16.42 2.26
C GLN A 67 -12.28 16.99 3.69
N GLN A 68 -12.89 18.16 3.84
CA GLN A 68 -13.01 18.81 5.16
C GLN A 68 -14.05 18.11 6.04
N CYS A 69 -15.20 17.74 5.50
CA CYS A 69 -16.27 17.07 6.25
C CYS A 69 -15.83 15.68 6.74
N ARG A 70 -15.11 14.92 5.92
CA ARG A 70 -14.60 13.61 6.30
C ARG A 70 -13.70 13.69 7.55
N ASP A 71 -12.80 14.67 7.58
CA ASP A 71 -11.91 14.86 8.72
C ASP A 71 -12.69 15.24 10.00
N LEU A 72 -13.76 16.02 9.88
CA LEU A 72 -14.64 16.36 11.01
C LEU A 72 -15.42 15.14 11.52
N VAL A 73 -15.99 14.33 10.62
CA VAL A 73 -16.71 13.10 10.99
C VAL A 73 -15.78 12.11 11.69
N ILE A 74 -14.58 11.89 11.15
CA ILE A 74 -13.57 11.04 11.78
C ILE A 74 -13.18 11.62 13.15
N GLY A 75 -12.96 12.92 13.27
CA GLY A 75 -12.61 13.57 14.52
C GLY A 75 -13.69 13.44 15.59
N LEU A 76 -14.96 13.55 15.20
CA LEU A 76 -16.09 13.36 16.13
C LEU A 76 -16.19 11.90 16.57
N GLN A 77 -16.02 10.94 15.65
CA GLN A 77 -15.97 9.52 16.01
C GLN A 77 -14.85 9.23 16.99
N GLN A 78 -13.65 9.76 16.77
CA GLN A 78 -12.51 9.60 17.66
C GLN A 78 -12.77 10.22 19.05
N ALA A 79 -13.38 11.40 19.10
CA ALA A 79 -13.71 12.03 20.37
C ALA A 79 -14.72 11.17 21.17
N ASN A 80 -15.72 10.60 20.48
CA ASN A 80 -16.66 9.67 21.09
C ASN A 80 -15.97 8.38 21.55
N GLU A 81 -15.08 7.82 20.72
CA GLU A 81 -14.27 6.64 21.05
C GLU A 81 -13.36 6.89 22.26
N GLN A 82 -12.73 8.06 22.37
CA GLN A 82 -11.89 8.42 23.52
C GLN A 82 -12.67 8.49 24.84
N VAL A 83 -13.89 8.98 24.81
CA VAL A 83 -14.74 9.08 26.01
C VAL A 83 -15.27 7.70 26.42
N THR A 84 -15.52 6.82 25.44
CA THR A 84 -15.99 5.45 25.69
C THR A 84 -14.83 4.46 25.88
N SER A 85 -13.59 4.86 25.65
CA SER A 85 -12.40 4.00 25.54
C SER A 85 -11.83 3.44 26.84
N GLN A 86 -12.57 3.42 27.95
CA GLN A 86 -12.19 2.51 29.03
C GLN A 86 -12.42 1.02 28.67
N GLN A 87 -13.06 0.69 27.52
CA GLN A 87 -13.36 -0.69 27.11
C GLN A 87 -13.67 -0.86 25.61
N THR A 88 -13.13 -0.09 24.68
CA THR A 88 -13.57 -0.22 23.26
C THR A 88 -12.64 -1.11 22.44
N GLN A 89 -13.14 -2.27 22.03
CA GLN A 89 -12.57 -3.08 20.96
C GLN A 89 -12.53 -2.25 19.67
N LEU A 90 -11.40 -2.29 18.94
CA LEU A 90 -11.30 -1.66 17.63
C LEU A 90 -12.32 -2.28 16.66
N SER A 91 -13.09 -1.45 15.99
CA SER A 91 -14.13 -1.90 15.07
C SER A 91 -14.09 -1.17 13.72
N GLY A 92 -14.89 -1.66 12.78
CA GLY A 92 -15.00 -1.09 11.43
C GLY A 92 -13.99 -1.68 10.44
N THR A 93 -13.78 -1.01 9.30
CA THR A 93 -12.93 -1.53 8.22
C THR A 93 -11.63 -0.76 8.12
N LEU A 94 -10.51 -1.48 8.23
CA LEU A 94 -9.15 -0.99 7.95
C LEU A 94 -8.79 -1.32 6.50
N ARG A 95 -8.62 -0.30 5.66
CA ARG A 95 -8.31 -0.47 4.24
C ARG A 95 -6.85 -0.17 3.96
N VAL A 96 -6.14 -1.17 3.47
CA VAL A 96 -4.70 -1.12 3.23
C VAL A 96 -4.40 -1.39 1.75
N SER A 97 -3.70 -0.47 1.11
CA SER A 97 -3.10 -0.73 -0.20
C SER A 97 -1.66 -1.20 -0.03
N ALA A 98 -1.27 -2.26 -0.74
CA ALA A 98 0.04 -2.84 -0.57
C ALA A 98 0.68 -3.18 -1.92
N ALA A 99 2.01 -3.30 -1.97
CA ALA A 99 2.73 -3.71 -3.16
C ALA A 99 3.95 -4.56 -2.80
N GLY A 100 4.16 -5.60 -3.61
CA GLY A 100 5.35 -6.46 -3.60
C GLY A 100 5.33 -7.56 -2.55
N ALA A 101 6.24 -8.53 -2.73
CA ALA A 101 6.30 -9.77 -1.96
C ALA A 101 6.44 -9.57 -0.44
N PHE A 102 7.11 -8.51 0.00
CA PHE A 102 7.22 -8.22 1.44
C PHE A 102 5.85 -7.94 2.05
N ALA A 103 5.03 -7.14 1.36
CA ALA A 103 3.69 -6.87 1.85
C ALA A 103 2.80 -8.11 1.81
N GLU A 104 2.91 -8.93 0.76
CA GLU A 104 2.16 -10.19 0.63
C GLU A 104 2.54 -11.20 1.71
N ASN A 105 3.83 -11.42 1.94
CA ASN A 105 4.31 -12.51 2.79
C ASN A 105 4.48 -12.11 4.27
N HIS A 106 4.81 -10.85 4.56
CA HIS A 106 5.18 -10.43 5.91
C HIS A 106 4.21 -9.41 6.51
N VAL A 107 3.84 -8.35 5.76
CA VAL A 107 2.90 -7.35 6.30
C VAL A 107 1.50 -7.94 6.46
N ALA A 108 1.05 -8.76 5.49
CA ALA A 108 -0.23 -9.46 5.61
C ALA A 108 -0.25 -10.37 6.84
N ALA A 109 0.83 -11.12 7.10
CA ALA A 109 0.94 -11.97 8.28
C ALA A 109 0.89 -11.17 9.59
N ALA A 110 1.61 -10.04 9.66
CA ALA A 110 1.57 -9.14 10.81
C ALA A 110 0.17 -8.56 11.04
N LEU A 111 -0.52 -8.15 9.97
CA LEU A 111 -1.90 -7.66 10.09
C LEU A 111 -2.90 -8.75 10.47
N MET A 112 -2.68 -10.02 10.08
CA MET A 112 -3.46 -11.15 10.56
C MET A 112 -3.28 -11.36 12.07
N GLU A 113 -2.06 -11.16 12.59
CA GLU A 113 -1.80 -11.21 14.03
C GLU A 113 -2.51 -10.06 14.75
N PHE A 114 -2.39 -8.84 14.24
CA PHE A 114 -3.13 -7.70 14.75
C PHE A 114 -4.64 -7.92 14.78
N ALA A 115 -5.21 -8.56 13.75
CA ALA A 115 -6.63 -8.83 13.65
C ALA A 115 -7.13 -9.85 14.71
N LYS A 116 -6.27 -10.77 15.17
CA LYS A 116 -6.66 -11.73 16.24
C LYS A 116 -6.99 -11.05 17.56
N ASP A 117 -6.29 -9.94 17.85
CA ASP A 117 -6.51 -9.16 19.05
C ASP A 117 -7.70 -8.18 18.91
N HIS A 118 -8.24 -8.03 17.70
CA HIS A 118 -9.31 -7.08 17.37
C HIS A 118 -10.44 -7.73 16.55
N PRO A 119 -11.26 -8.61 17.14
CA PRO A 119 -12.25 -9.42 16.43
C PRO A 119 -13.37 -8.63 15.74
N GLU A 120 -13.63 -7.38 16.15
CA GLU A 120 -14.60 -6.49 15.53
C GLU A 120 -14.02 -5.68 14.35
N LEU A 121 -12.71 -5.86 14.05
CA LEU A 121 -12.04 -5.16 12.97
C LEU A 121 -12.06 -6.00 11.69
N THR A 122 -12.55 -5.42 10.61
CA THR A 122 -12.41 -5.99 9.27
C THR A 122 -11.17 -5.40 8.61
N ILE A 123 -10.27 -6.23 8.07
CA ILE A 123 -9.10 -5.77 7.32
C ILE A 123 -9.29 -6.09 5.85
N GLU A 124 -9.24 -5.07 5.00
CA GLU A 124 -9.28 -5.17 3.55
C GLU A 124 -7.90 -4.80 2.99
N MET A 125 -7.19 -5.77 2.39
CA MET A 125 -5.91 -5.53 1.74
C MET A 125 -6.06 -5.60 0.22
N ASN A 126 -5.64 -4.54 -0.47
CA ASN A 126 -5.62 -4.49 -1.93
C ASN A 126 -4.17 -4.45 -2.43
N PHE A 127 -3.75 -5.49 -3.17
CA PHE A 127 -2.40 -5.61 -3.70
C PHE A 127 -2.31 -5.03 -5.11
N ASN A 128 -1.76 -3.83 -5.22
CA ASN A 128 -1.47 -3.20 -6.51
C ASN A 128 -0.26 -2.27 -6.41
N THR A 129 0.39 -2.04 -7.56
CA THR A 129 1.55 -1.15 -7.68
C THR A 129 1.20 0.27 -8.11
N LYS A 130 -0.07 0.54 -8.39
CA LYS A 130 -0.52 1.88 -8.81
C LYS A 130 -0.47 2.84 -7.64
N MET A 131 -0.23 4.09 -7.94
CA MET A 131 -0.40 5.17 -6.98
C MET A 131 -1.87 5.21 -6.55
N VAL A 132 -2.13 5.19 -5.25
CA VAL A 132 -3.49 5.24 -4.71
C VAL A 132 -3.88 6.68 -4.43
N ASN A 133 -5.12 7.02 -4.72
CA ASN A 133 -5.72 8.22 -4.18
C ASN A 133 -6.38 7.86 -2.84
N PHE A 134 -5.71 8.19 -1.74
CA PHE A 134 -6.17 7.84 -0.40
C PHE A 134 -7.60 8.28 -0.10
N ILE A 135 -8.06 9.36 -0.72
CA ILE A 135 -9.40 9.91 -0.50
C ILE A 135 -10.43 9.18 -1.34
N GLU A 136 -10.20 9.11 -2.66
CA GLU A 136 -11.15 8.50 -3.59
C GLU A 136 -11.26 7.00 -3.38
N ASP A 137 -10.11 6.33 -3.11
CA ASP A 137 -10.06 4.89 -2.89
C ASP A 137 -10.42 4.49 -1.45
N GLY A 138 -10.62 5.45 -0.54
CA GLY A 138 -10.94 5.21 0.86
C GLY A 138 -9.85 4.49 1.66
N ILE A 139 -8.59 4.56 1.23
CA ILE A 139 -7.46 3.85 1.84
C ILE A 139 -7.01 4.56 3.11
N ASP A 140 -6.82 3.81 4.20
CA ASP A 140 -6.34 4.34 5.46
C ASP A 140 -4.81 4.54 5.44
N PHE A 141 -4.07 3.54 4.97
CA PHE A 141 -2.63 3.65 4.71
C PHE A 141 -2.19 2.70 3.58
N ALA A 142 -0.99 2.94 3.06
CA ALA A 142 -0.40 2.11 2.02
C ALA A 142 0.99 1.60 2.41
N ILE A 143 1.33 0.38 1.99
CA ILE A 143 2.68 -0.16 2.07
C ILE A 143 3.35 0.05 0.73
N ARG A 144 4.45 0.79 0.74
CA ARG A 144 5.21 1.11 -0.47
C ARG A 144 6.70 0.84 -0.23
N TYR A 145 7.45 0.65 -1.30
CA TYR A 145 8.89 0.44 -1.27
C TYR A 145 9.59 1.37 -2.25
N GLY A 146 10.87 1.60 -2.04
CA GLY A 146 11.65 2.51 -2.87
C GLY A 146 11.86 3.87 -2.24
N ARG A 147 12.31 4.80 -3.06
CA ARG A 147 12.35 6.22 -2.71
C ARG A 147 10.95 6.79 -2.86
N LEU A 148 10.55 7.54 -1.87
CA LEU A 148 9.27 8.23 -1.90
C LEU A 148 9.51 9.64 -2.44
N ASP A 149 8.71 10.05 -3.41
CA ASP A 149 8.69 11.43 -3.89
C ASP A 149 8.06 12.35 -2.84
N ASP A 150 8.40 13.63 -2.87
CA ASP A 150 7.81 14.63 -2.00
C ASP A 150 6.34 14.87 -2.41
N SER A 151 5.45 14.19 -1.72
CA SER A 151 4.02 14.10 -2.07
C SER A 151 3.09 14.69 -1.01
N GLY A 152 3.63 15.34 0.05
CA GLY A 152 2.83 15.80 1.19
C GLY A 152 2.25 14.67 2.05
N LEU A 153 2.62 13.41 1.77
CA LEU A 153 2.24 12.25 2.57
C LEU A 153 3.20 12.07 3.75
N VAL A 154 2.71 11.46 4.81
CA VAL A 154 3.56 11.00 5.91
C VAL A 154 4.07 9.61 5.57
N ALA A 155 5.37 9.40 5.75
CA ALA A 155 6.00 8.10 5.57
C ALA A 155 6.71 7.67 6.84
N ARG A 156 6.44 6.44 7.30
CA ARG A 156 7.16 5.79 8.39
C ARG A 156 7.87 4.56 7.85
N LYS A 157 9.17 4.50 8.05
CA LYS A 157 9.99 3.37 7.62
C LYS A 157 9.60 2.13 8.42
N LEU A 158 9.40 1.01 7.73
CA LEU A 158 9.23 -0.30 8.35
C LEU A 158 10.57 -1.03 8.43
N VAL A 159 11.19 -1.29 7.27
CA VAL A 159 12.42 -2.09 7.18
C VAL A 159 13.30 -1.61 6.03
N ASP A 160 14.60 -1.87 6.15
CA ASP A 160 15.51 -1.84 5.00
C ASP A 160 15.43 -3.18 4.25
N ARG A 161 15.54 -3.11 2.94
CA ARG A 161 15.38 -4.25 2.03
C ARG A 161 16.67 -4.42 1.21
N PRO A 162 17.69 -5.11 1.74
CA PRO A 162 18.92 -5.38 1.00
C PRO A 162 18.59 -6.18 -0.28
N MET A 163 19.26 -5.81 -1.38
CA MET A 163 19.05 -6.45 -2.67
C MET A 163 20.00 -7.63 -2.84
N ALA A 164 19.54 -8.63 -3.59
CA ALA A 164 20.36 -9.78 -4.00
C ALA A 164 20.11 -10.09 -5.48
N ALA A 165 21.16 -10.51 -6.18
CA ALA A 165 21.09 -11.01 -7.53
C ALA A 165 21.27 -12.52 -7.57
N ALA A 166 20.48 -13.22 -8.38
CA ALA A 166 20.58 -14.67 -8.53
C ALA A 166 20.14 -15.16 -9.91
N ALA A 167 20.55 -16.37 -10.26
CA ALA A 167 20.05 -17.10 -11.41
C ALA A 167 19.92 -18.60 -11.08
N SER A 168 19.22 -19.37 -11.92
CA SER A 168 19.19 -20.82 -11.79
C SER A 168 20.56 -21.44 -12.15
N LYS A 169 20.81 -22.66 -11.64
CA LYS A 169 22.02 -23.41 -11.99
C LYS A 169 22.13 -23.64 -13.48
N ASP A 170 21.03 -24.07 -14.11
CA ASP A 170 20.99 -24.35 -15.56
C ASP A 170 21.33 -23.11 -16.38
N TYR A 171 20.83 -21.94 -15.96
CA TYR A 171 21.15 -20.68 -16.61
C TYR A 171 22.66 -20.36 -16.51
N ILE A 172 23.25 -20.54 -15.33
CA ILE A 172 24.67 -20.27 -15.10
C ILE A 172 25.56 -21.25 -15.88
N GLU A 173 25.18 -22.53 -15.92
CA GLU A 173 25.91 -23.54 -16.71
C GLU A 173 25.91 -23.22 -18.21
N GLN A 174 24.81 -22.69 -18.73
CA GLN A 174 24.66 -22.37 -20.14
C GLN A 174 25.30 -21.04 -20.54
N PHE A 175 25.18 -20.00 -19.72
CA PHE A 175 25.54 -18.62 -20.09
C PHE A 175 26.70 -18.03 -19.27
N GLY A 176 27.21 -18.77 -18.31
CA GLY A 176 28.28 -18.31 -17.41
C GLY A 176 27.80 -17.46 -16.25
N THR A 177 28.70 -17.23 -15.29
CA THR A 177 28.42 -16.41 -14.10
C THR A 177 28.91 -14.99 -14.32
N PRO A 178 28.03 -13.96 -14.24
CA PRO A 178 28.49 -12.58 -14.27
C PRO A 178 29.32 -12.27 -13.01
N THR A 179 30.51 -11.72 -13.19
CA THR A 179 31.45 -11.33 -12.13
C THR A 179 31.49 -9.81 -11.90
N HIS A 180 30.87 -9.02 -12.78
CA HIS A 180 30.77 -7.58 -12.67
C HIS A 180 29.38 -7.11 -13.18
N PRO A 181 28.74 -6.11 -12.54
CA PRO A 181 27.42 -5.65 -12.94
C PRO A 181 27.27 -5.26 -14.42
N GLU A 182 28.31 -4.70 -15.05
CA GLU A 182 28.29 -4.34 -16.47
C GLU A 182 28.09 -5.54 -17.40
N GLN A 183 28.47 -6.76 -16.97
CA GLN A 183 28.28 -7.98 -17.75
C GLN A 183 26.79 -8.38 -17.88
N LEU A 184 25.92 -7.86 -17.02
CA LEU A 184 24.47 -8.07 -17.13
C LEU A 184 23.90 -7.57 -18.46
N LYS A 185 24.59 -6.68 -19.16
CA LYS A 185 24.25 -6.27 -20.53
C LYS A 185 24.36 -7.40 -21.56
N MET A 186 25.11 -8.47 -21.24
CA MET A 186 25.26 -9.67 -22.08
C MET A 186 24.39 -10.84 -21.60
N HIS A 187 23.71 -10.68 -20.47
CA HIS A 187 22.82 -11.67 -19.91
C HIS A 187 21.34 -11.32 -20.14
N SER A 188 20.48 -12.33 -20.22
CA SER A 188 19.05 -12.13 -20.09
C SER A 188 18.73 -11.80 -18.65
N CYS A 189 18.04 -10.70 -18.41
CA CYS A 189 17.62 -10.29 -17.07
C CYS A 189 16.10 -10.31 -16.97
N ILE A 190 15.59 -10.74 -15.83
CA ILE A 190 14.16 -10.77 -15.55
C ILE A 190 13.79 -9.50 -14.80
N ILE A 191 12.96 -8.67 -15.41
CA ILE A 191 12.71 -7.31 -14.96
C ILE A 191 11.44 -7.28 -14.10
N ALA A 192 11.58 -6.89 -12.84
CA ALA A 192 10.44 -6.71 -11.93
C ALA A 192 9.76 -5.35 -12.16
N ASN A 193 10.35 -4.24 -11.71
CA ASN A 193 9.74 -2.91 -11.79
C ASN A 193 10.58 -1.91 -12.61
N SER A 194 11.90 -2.02 -12.53
CA SER A 194 12.84 -1.14 -13.21
C SER A 194 13.86 -1.95 -14.02
N ASP A 195 14.20 -1.45 -15.18
CA ASP A 195 15.32 -1.96 -16.00
C ASP A 195 16.65 -1.27 -15.65
N GLN A 196 16.67 -0.36 -14.69
CA GLN A 196 17.87 0.24 -14.14
C GLN A 196 18.17 -0.36 -12.77
N TRP A 197 19.22 -1.17 -12.71
CA TRP A 197 19.63 -1.82 -11.47
C TRP A 197 20.80 -1.06 -10.85
N LEU A 198 20.65 -0.78 -9.55
CA LEU A 198 21.62 -0.05 -8.77
C LEU A 198 22.42 -1.04 -7.92
N PHE A 199 23.71 -1.04 -8.12
CA PHE A 199 24.66 -1.83 -7.36
C PHE A 199 25.55 -0.92 -6.53
N GLU A 200 26.20 -1.48 -5.53
CA GLU A 200 27.24 -0.79 -4.75
C GLU A 200 28.43 -1.72 -4.54
N LYS A 201 29.56 -1.14 -4.28
CA LYS A 201 30.77 -1.87 -3.87
C LYS A 201 31.40 -1.16 -2.69
N GLU A 202 31.63 -1.90 -1.60
CA GLU A 202 32.19 -1.34 -0.37
C GLU A 202 31.39 -0.12 0.15
N GLY A 203 30.05 -0.18 0.06
CA GLY A 203 29.16 0.91 0.49
C GLY A 203 29.14 2.14 -0.44
N LYS A 204 29.78 2.06 -1.61
CA LYS A 204 29.80 3.14 -2.61
C LYS A 204 28.88 2.79 -3.77
N PRO A 205 27.93 3.65 -4.12
CA PRO A 205 27.04 3.39 -5.25
C PRO A 205 27.84 3.36 -6.58
N LEU A 206 27.50 2.41 -7.43
CA LEU A 206 27.98 2.34 -8.80
C LEU A 206 26.99 3.02 -9.76
N ASN A 207 27.41 3.22 -11.01
CA ASN A 207 26.50 3.68 -12.04
C ASN A 207 25.38 2.66 -12.25
N ALA A 208 24.16 3.14 -12.51
CA ALA A 208 23.03 2.29 -12.81
C ALA A 208 23.31 1.45 -14.08
N VAL A 209 23.09 0.15 -13.97
CA VAL A 209 23.21 -0.77 -15.11
C VAL A 209 21.82 -0.94 -15.72
N ARG A 210 21.70 -0.54 -17.00
CA ARG A 210 20.48 -0.82 -17.74
C ARG A 210 20.52 -2.24 -18.26
N VAL A 211 19.55 -3.03 -17.80
CA VAL A 211 19.41 -4.44 -18.14
C VAL A 211 18.28 -4.67 -19.14
N HIS A 212 18.32 -5.81 -19.84
CA HIS A 212 17.30 -6.21 -20.78
C HIS A 212 17.00 -7.71 -20.65
N GLY A 213 15.83 -8.11 -21.13
CA GLY A 213 15.42 -9.50 -21.14
C GLY A 213 13.99 -9.66 -21.65
N ARG A 214 13.61 -10.91 -21.89
CA ARG A 214 12.33 -11.26 -22.52
C ARG A 214 11.17 -11.45 -21.53
N TRP A 215 11.44 -11.33 -20.21
CA TRP A 215 10.42 -11.48 -19.18
C TRP A 215 10.37 -10.25 -18.30
N ARG A 216 9.17 -9.70 -18.14
CA ARG A 216 8.91 -8.55 -17.28
C ARG A 216 7.60 -8.76 -16.53
N SER A 217 7.59 -8.56 -15.21
CA SER A 217 6.39 -8.69 -14.38
C SER A 217 6.51 -7.82 -13.13
N ASN A 218 5.42 -7.23 -12.69
CA ASN A 218 5.31 -6.53 -11.40
C ASN A 218 4.95 -7.46 -10.22
N ASN A 219 4.83 -8.77 -10.49
CA ASN A 219 4.59 -9.78 -9.48
C ASN A 219 5.89 -10.52 -9.15
N SER A 220 6.36 -10.40 -7.90
CA SER A 220 7.65 -10.96 -7.47
C SER A 220 7.70 -12.49 -7.55
N SER A 221 6.58 -13.17 -7.28
CA SER A 221 6.51 -14.63 -7.38
C SER A 221 6.66 -15.11 -8.83
N ALA A 222 6.05 -14.41 -9.79
CA ALA A 222 6.23 -14.70 -11.21
C ALA A 222 7.65 -14.41 -11.70
N VAL A 223 8.29 -13.36 -11.19
CA VAL A 223 9.70 -13.02 -11.47
C VAL A 223 10.62 -14.12 -10.93
N LEU A 224 10.41 -14.54 -9.68
CA LEU A 224 11.20 -15.60 -9.05
C LEU A 224 11.05 -16.94 -9.80
N LYS A 225 9.81 -17.30 -10.13
CA LYS A 225 9.54 -18.53 -10.90
C LYS A 225 10.22 -18.52 -12.27
N ALA A 226 10.19 -17.39 -12.98
CA ALA A 226 10.90 -17.25 -14.25
C ALA A 226 12.42 -17.44 -14.10
N CYS A 227 12.99 -17.00 -12.97
CA CYS A 227 14.39 -17.23 -12.64
C CYS A 227 14.68 -18.72 -12.39
N GLU A 228 13.84 -19.40 -11.61
CA GLU A 228 13.95 -20.84 -11.37
C GLU A 228 13.87 -21.67 -12.67
N GLU A 229 13.07 -21.24 -13.62
CA GLU A 229 12.92 -21.84 -14.95
C GLU A 229 14.06 -21.44 -15.95
N GLY A 230 15.11 -20.77 -15.48
CA GLY A 230 16.30 -20.49 -16.30
C GLY A 230 16.12 -19.34 -17.30
N LEU A 231 15.14 -18.45 -17.13
CA LEU A 231 14.91 -17.36 -18.08
C LEU A 231 15.92 -16.22 -17.98
N GLY A 232 16.73 -16.17 -16.89
CA GLY A 232 17.73 -15.14 -16.73
C GLY A 232 18.11 -14.84 -15.29
N VAL A 233 18.83 -13.73 -15.11
CA VAL A 233 19.25 -13.20 -13.82
C VAL A 233 18.13 -12.32 -13.25
N VAL A 234 17.88 -12.41 -11.95
CA VAL A 234 16.99 -11.49 -11.19
C VAL A 234 17.81 -10.63 -10.24
N TYR A 235 17.27 -9.45 -9.89
CA TYR A 235 17.78 -8.60 -8.83
C TYR A 235 16.59 -8.11 -7.99
N LEU A 236 16.42 -8.68 -6.81
CA LEU A 236 15.26 -8.50 -5.94
C LEU A 236 15.70 -8.25 -4.49
N PRO A 237 14.83 -7.66 -3.65
CA PRO A 237 15.04 -7.71 -2.20
C PRO A 237 15.24 -9.14 -1.74
N LYS A 238 16.16 -9.34 -0.80
CA LYS A 238 16.63 -10.68 -0.36
C LYS A 238 15.50 -11.55 0.17
N SER A 239 14.57 -10.98 0.94
CA SER A 239 13.39 -11.71 1.44
C SER A 239 12.45 -12.20 0.34
N SER A 240 12.50 -11.62 -0.87
CA SER A 240 11.67 -12.05 -2.00
C SER A 240 12.03 -13.44 -2.53
N PHE A 241 13.21 -13.94 -2.19
CA PHE A 241 13.68 -15.27 -2.63
C PHE A 241 13.06 -16.42 -1.82
N ASN A 242 12.35 -16.16 -0.73
CA ASN A 242 11.65 -17.17 0.08
C ASN A 242 12.53 -18.38 0.43
N GLY A 243 13.79 -18.14 0.79
CA GLY A 243 14.77 -19.20 1.07
C GLY A 243 15.39 -19.86 -0.16
N GLY A 244 15.04 -19.42 -1.40
CA GLY A 244 15.58 -19.98 -2.64
C GLY A 244 17.09 -19.88 -2.78
N LEU A 245 17.71 -18.89 -2.14
CA LEU A 245 19.17 -18.74 -2.07
C LEU A 245 19.80 -19.75 -1.12
N SER A 246 19.21 -20.01 0.03
CA SER A 246 19.76 -20.90 1.06
C SER A 246 19.52 -22.38 0.77
N ASN A 247 18.44 -22.74 0.06
CA ASN A 247 18.12 -24.12 -0.30
C ASN A 247 18.80 -24.60 -1.59
N GLY A 248 19.61 -23.72 -2.22
CA GLY A 248 20.40 -24.05 -3.41
C GLY A 248 19.62 -24.18 -4.72
N LYS A 249 18.36 -23.76 -4.76
CA LYS A 249 17.58 -23.68 -6.02
C LYS A 249 18.13 -22.61 -6.94
N LEU A 250 18.58 -21.50 -6.38
CA LEU A 250 19.18 -20.39 -7.10
C LEU A 250 20.63 -20.19 -6.66
N VAL A 251 21.45 -19.79 -7.61
CA VAL A 251 22.87 -19.47 -7.39
C VAL A 251 22.97 -17.96 -7.20
N PRO A 252 23.47 -17.47 -6.06
CA PRO A 252 23.81 -16.07 -5.87
C PRO A 252 24.86 -15.63 -6.89
N VAL A 253 24.68 -14.43 -7.45
CA VAL A 253 25.65 -13.82 -8.36
C VAL A 253 25.93 -12.40 -7.91
N LEU A 254 27.11 -11.87 -8.23
CA LEU A 254 27.49 -10.47 -7.92
C LEU A 254 27.41 -10.10 -6.44
N GLU A 255 27.69 -11.02 -5.51
CA GLU A 255 27.51 -10.83 -4.07
C GLU A 255 28.28 -9.61 -3.53
N GLU A 256 29.50 -9.35 -4.06
CA GLU A 256 30.32 -8.18 -3.68
C GLU A 256 29.68 -6.84 -4.07
N TYR A 257 28.64 -6.86 -4.91
CA TYR A 257 27.96 -5.70 -5.47
C TYR A 257 26.55 -5.52 -4.94
N TRP A 258 26.11 -6.36 -4.01
CA TRP A 258 24.78 -6.21 -3.41
C TRP A 258 24.72 -4.95 -2.56
N GLY A 259 23.72 -4.12 -2.79
CA GLY A 259 23.59 -2.86 -2.12
C GLY A 259 22.64 -2.89 -0.94
N ALA A 260 22.63 -1.80 -0.17
CA ALA A 260 21.68 -1.58 0.92
C ALA A 260 20.22 -1.59 0.40
N GLY A 261 20.07 -1.45 -0.91
CA GLY A 261 18.80 -1.63 -1.58
C GLY A 261 17.82 -0.50 -1.36
N THR A 262 16.65 -0.86 -0.92
CA THR A 262 15.53 0.05 -0.75
C THR A 262 14.90 -0.16 0.63
N SER A 263 13.97 0.69 1.01
CA SER A 263 13.20 0.50 2.25
C SER A 263 11.73 0.27 1.92
N SER A 264 11.03 -0.42 2.81
CA SER A 264 9.58 -0.48 2.84
C SER A 264 9.03 0.52 3.85
N TRP A 265 7.96 1.18 3.47
CA TRP A 265 7.36 2.28 4.21
C TRP A 265 5.87 2.08 4.39
N VAL A 266 5.36 2.48 5.53
CA VAL A 266 3.95 2.83 5.67
C VAL A 266 3.77 4.27 5.24
N VAL A 267 2.87 4.50 4.29
CA VAL A 267 2.58 5.82 3.73
C VAL A 267 1.11 6.13 3.96
N TYR A 268 0.80 7.32 4.46
CA TYR A 268 -0.56 7.76 4.71
C TYR A 268 -0.67 9.29 4.59
N GLN A 269 -1.89 9.77 4.45
CA GLN A 269 -2.11 11.21 4.40
C GLN A 269 -1.80 11.87 5.74
N ASN A 270 -1.16 13.04 5.69
CA ASN A 270 -1.03 13.91 6.86
C ASN A 270 -2.40 14.51 7.18
N ARG A 271 -3.23 13.74 7.88
CA ARG A 271 -4.54 14.18 8.34
C ARG A 271 -4.45 14.59 9.80
N ARG A 272 -5.14 15.66 10.13
CA ARG A 272 -5.29 16.08 11.54
C ARG A 272 -5.88 14.95 12.39
N PHE A 273 -6.70 14.09 11.76
CA PHE A 273 -7.38 12.97 12.42
C PHE A 273 -7.23 11.69 11.58
N LEU A 274 -6.23 10.88 11.89
CA LEU A 274 -6.11 9.51 11.37
C LEU A 274 -7.01 8.60 12.22
N PRO A 275 -7.87 7.73 11.64
CA PRO A 275 -8.70 6.80 12.41
C PRO A 275 -7.88 5.98 13.40
N GLN A 276 -8.42 5.76 14.61
CA GLN A 276 -7.69 5.05 15.68
C GLN A 276 -7.21 3.68 15.24
N ARG A 277 -8.06 2.92 14.52
CA ARG A 277 -7.69 1.61 13.94
C ARG A 277 -6.47 1.70 13.01
N ALA A 278 -6.39 2.75 12.18
CA ALA A 278 -5.27 2.95 11.28
C ALA A 278 -4.00 3.34 12.06
N ARG A 279 -4.12 4.24 13.02
CA ARG A 279 -2.99 4.65 13.87
C ARG A 279 -2.39 3.47 14.63
N LEU A 280 -3.24 2.68 15.31
CA LEU A 280 -2.78 1.54 16.09
C LEU A 280 -2.20 0.43 15.20
N ALA A 281 -2.79 0.17 14.02
CA ALA A 281 -2.23 -0.77 13.06
C ALA A 281 -0.85 -0.32 12.53
N ILE A 282 -0.68 0.98 12.24
CA ILE A 282 0.61 1.54 11.83
C ILE A 282 1.64 1.41 12.95
N ASP A 283 1.27 1.77 14.19
CA ASP A 283 2.17 1.66 15.35
C ASP A 283 2.56 0.20 15.61
N PHE A 284 1.59 -0.72 15.50
CA PHE A 284 1.83 -2.16 15.58
C PHE A 284 2.83 -2.63 14.51
N LEU A 285 2.61 -2.29 13.23
CA LEU A 285 3.51 -2.68 12.15
C LEU A 285 4.93 -2.16 12.36
N VAL A 286 5.09 -0.89 12.77
CA VAL A 286 6.41 -0.32 13.05
C VAL A 286 7.10 -1.04 14.21
N ALA A 287 6.38 -1.38 15.26
CA ALA A 287 6.91 -2.16 16.39
C ALA A 287 7.22 -3.61 15.98
N TYR A 288 6.33 -4.25 15.23
CA TYR A 288 6.48 -5.63 14.75
C TYR A 288 7.75 -5.83 13.92
N PHE A 289 8.07 -4.84 13.09
CA PHE A 289 9.23 -4.89 12.21
C PHE A 289 10.48 -4.18 12.78
N SER A 290 10.48 -3.72 14.04
CA SER A 290 11.63 -3.00 14.63
C SER A 290 12.91 -3.81 14.64
N ASP A 291 12.82 -5.10 14.87
CA ASP A 291 13.95 -6.03 14.97
C ASP A 291 14.09 -6.93 13.71
N TRP A 292 13.37 -6.56 12.64
CA TRP A 292 13.40 -7.30 11.38
C TRP A 292 14.77 -7.21 10.71
N ASN A 293 15.36 -8.37 10.40
CA ASN A 293 16.59 -8.50 9.60
C ASN A 293 16.31 -9.46 8.42
N GLU A 294 16.66 -9.04 7.20
CA GLU A 294 16.62 -9.88 5.99
C GLU A 294 17.86 -10.76 5.82
#